data_c6d1df9e3f4b1d14f311da62329a51c7
#
_entry.id   c6d1df9e3f4b1d14f311da62329a51c7
#
_cell.length_a   1.000
_cell.length_b   1.000
_cell.length_c   1.000
_cell.angle_alpha   90.00
_cell.angle_beta   90.00
_cell.angle_gamma   90.00
#
_symmetry.space_group_name_H-M   'P 1'
#
loop_
_entity.id
_entity.type
_entity.pdbx_description
1 polymer ?
#
loop_
_entity_poly.entity_id
_entity_poly.type
_entity_poly.pdbx_seq_one_letter_code
_entity_poly.pdbx_strand_id
1 'polypeptide(L)'
;MTDEGPVTDEVLAADRADPIVVLNRDLMFGVQIGNVVRALGFDPRFARTTDAFVEAIRRRDPRPALGIVDMNGPIDWDTIAKLTSEPDGPPLVGFGSHVDVEGRRAAKAAGMTRIVSNGEFHRGMAELIGRYARSADGGGHDPQLERGR
;
A
#
# COMPACT_ATOMS: atom_id res chain seq x y z
N MET A 1 -20.19 16.57 27.98
CA MET A 1 -19.85 16.21 27.42
C MET A 1 -19.98 16.66 26.41
N THR A 2 -20.08 17.12 26.12
CA THR A 2 -20.22 17.53 25.31
C THR A 2 -19.41 17.85 24.29
N ASP A 3 -18.44 17.84 24.26
CA ASP A 3 -17.56 17.96 23.30
C ASP A 3 -17.54 16.81 22.48
N GLU A 4 -18.44 16.02 22.57
CA GLU A 4 -18.43 14.91 21.77
C GLU A 4 -18.63 15.18 20.34
N GLY A 5 -19.25 16.28 19.96
CA GLY A 5 -19.51 16.59 18.58
C GLY A 5 -18.25 16.71 17.74
N PRO A 6 -17.37 17.66 18.04
CA PRO A 6 -16.18 17.82 17.21
C PRO A 6 -15.24 16.64 17.35
N VAL A 7 -15.08 16.14 18.56
CA VAL A 7 -14.19 15.01 18.75
C VAL A 7 -14.72 13.80 18.00
N THR A 8 -16.02 13.62 18.02
CA THR A 8 -16.63 12.52 17.32
C THR A 8 -16.41 12.61 15.82
N ASP A 9 -16.51 13.82 15.29
CA ASP A 9 -16.30 13.98 13.85
C ASP A 9 -14.89 13.61 13.45
N GLU A 10 -13.92 14.02 14.22
CA GLU A 10 -12.55 13.69 13.91
C GLU A 10 -12.31 12.19 14.01
N VAL A 11 -12.86 11.58 15.05
CA VAL A 11 -12.70 10.15 15.22
C VAL A 11 -13.37 9.40 14.08
N LEU A 12 -14.54 9.83 13.68
CA LEU A 12 -15.22 9.17 12.57
C LEU A 12 -14.46 9.33 11.27
N ALA A 13 -13.86 10.48 11.05
CA ALA A 13 -13.06 10.69 9.85
C ALA A 13 -11.86 9.77 9.86
N ALA A 14 -11.19 9.63 11.00
CA ALA A 14 -10.05 8.74 11.10
C ALA A 14 -10.47 7.29 10.92
N ASP A 15 -11.61 6.91 11.50
CA ASP A 15 -12.09 5.56 11.37
C ASP A 15 -12.44 5.22 9.93
N ARG A 16 -12.80 6.22 9.15
CA ARG A 16 -13.17 6.00 7.76
C ARG A 16 -12.00 6.14 6.82
N ALA A 17 -10.80 6.43 7.34
CA ALA A 17 -9.64 6.52 6.49
C ALA A 17 -9.37 5.15 5.86
N ASP A 18 -9.07 5.16 4.58
CA ASP A 18 -8.80 3.92 3.87
C ASP A 18 -7.47 3.34 4.31
N PRO A 19 -7.39 2.04 4.46
CA PRO A 19 -6.14 1.42 4.85
C PRO A 19 -5.15 1.36 3.71
N ILE A 20 -3.89 1.47 4.05
CA ILE A 20 -2.79 1.09 3.18
C ILE A 20 -2.05 0.00 3.94
N VAL A 21 -1.98 -1.19 3.34
CA VAL A 21 -1.36 -2.34 3.99
C VAL A 21 0.09 -2.41 3.58
N VAL A 22 0.98 -2.55 4.55
CA VAL A 22 2.42 -2.53 4.31
C VAL A 22 3.03 -3.83 4.81
N LEU A 23 3.67 -4.57 3.91
CA LEU A 23 4.42 -5.76 4.28
C LEU A 23 5.83 -5.31 4.56
N ASN A 24 6.22 -5.31 5.83
CA ASN A 24 7.47 -4.72 6.24
C ASN A 24 7.93 -5.31 7.57
N ARG A 25 9.21 -5.62 7.66
CA ARG A 25 9.79 -6.16 8.87
C ARG A 25 10.78 -5.23 9.53
N ASP A 26 11.11 -4.13 8.89
CA ASP A 26 12.07 -3.17 9.39
C ASP A 26 11.35 -2.07 10.13
N LEU A 27 11.58 -2.00 11.43
CA LEU A 27 10.87 -1.06 12.27
C LEU A 27 11.09 0.39 11.86
N MET A 28 12.33 0.74 11.53
CA MET A 28 12.62 2.13 11.17
C MET A 28 11.92 2.52 9.88
N PHE A 29 11.97 1.66 8.90
CA PHE A 29 11.26 1.88 7.65
C PHE A 29 9.77 2.00 7.90
N GLY A 30 9.26 1.13 8.77
CA GLY A 30 7.84 1.14 9.08
C GLY A 30 7.39 2.45 9.67
N VAL A 31 8.20 3.04 10.54
CA VAL A 31 7.85 4.33 11.12
C VAL A 31 7.77 5.40 10.04
N GLN A 32 8.75 5.44 9.14
CA GLN A 32 8.76 6.42 8.08
C GLN A 32 7.56 6.26 7.15
N ILE A 33 7.28 5.03 6.75
CA ILE A 33 6.15 4.78 5.87
C ILE A 33 4.85 5.17 6.56
N GLY A 34 4.71 4.79 7.82
CA GLY A 34 3.50 5.11 8.55
C GLY A 34 3.24 6.60 8.65
N ASN A 35 4.31 7.37 8.88
CA ASN A 35 4.16 8.82 8.98
C ASN A 35 3.68 9.42 7.67
N VAL A 36 4.24 8.97 6.55
CA VAL A 36 3.84 9.50 5.25
C VAL A 36 2.41 9.08 4.93
N VAL A 37 2.07 7.83 5.21
CA VAL A 37 0.73 7.32 4.94
C VAL A 37 -0.31 8.13 5.70
N ARG A 38 -0.06 8.38 6.99
CA ARG A 38 -0.99 9.16 7.79
C ARG A 38 -1.09 10.60 7.32
N ALA A 39 0.05 11.17 6.92
CA ALA A 39 0.06 12.55 6.43
C ALA A 39 -0.78 12.70 5.17
N LEU A 40 -0.92 11.64 4.40
CA LEU A 40 -1.73 11.65 3.19
C LEU A 40 -3.19 11.30 3.45
N GLY A 41 -3.55 11.04 4.69
CA GLY A 41 -4.95 10.79 5.05
C GLY A 41 -5.35 9.33 5.03
N PHE A 42 -4.39 8.42 5.00
CA PHE A 42 -4.68 7.00 5.00
C PHE A 42 -4.32 6.36 6.34
N ASP A 43 -4.77 5.13 6.53
CA ASP A 43 -4.55 4.39 7.77
C ASP A 43 -3.52 3.28 7.50
N PRO A 44 -2.30 3.41 8.01
CA PRO A 44 -1.29 2.38 7.76
C PRO A 44 -1.55 1.13 8.59
N ARG A 45 -1.51 -0.01 7.94
CA ARG A 45 -1.64 -1.30 8.61
C ARG A 45 -0.47 -2.17 8.21
N PHE A 46 0.26 -2.66 9.19
CA PHE A 46 1.51 -3.36 8.95
C PHE A 46 1.33 -4.85 9.09
N ALA A 47 1.94 -5.59 8.18
CA ALA A 47 2.01 -7.04 8.23
C ALA A 47 3.46 -7.46 8.18
N ARG A 48 3.80 -8.51 8.88
CA ARG A 48 5.18 -8.99 8.90
C ARG A 48 5.38 -10.25 8.08
N THR A 49 4.31 -10.86 7.61
CA THR A 49 4.39 -12.05 6.77
C THR A 49 3.56 -11.85 5.52
N THR A 50 3.90 -12.59 4.47
CA THR A 50 3.12 -12.52 3.25
C THR A 50 1.68 -12.92 3.50
N ASP A 51 1.46 -13.95 4.30
CA ASP A 51 0.09 -14.40 4.56
C ASP A 51 -0.73 -13.33 5.26
N ALA A 52 -0.16 -12.68 6.26
CA ALA A 52 -0.88 -11.62 6.97
C ALA A 52 -1.15 -10.45 6.05
N PHE A 53 -0.20 -10.13 5.18
CA PHE A 53 -0.36 -9.05 4.21
C PHE A 53 -1.53 -9.36 3.27
N VAL A 54 -1.53 -10.56 2.71
CA VAL A 54 -2.57 -10.96 1.76
C VAL A 54 -3.94 -10.95 2.42
N GLU A 55 -4.01 -11.43 3.66
CA GLU A 55 -5.26 -11.44 4.37
C GLU A 55 -5.80 -10.03 4.56
N ALA A 56 -4.90 -9.10 4.90
CA ALA A 56 -5.31 -7.71 5.09
C ALA A 56 -5.73 -7.06 3.78
N ILE A 57 -5.03 -7.38 2.69
CA ILE A 57 -5.37 -6.82 1.37
C ILE A 57 -6.76 -7.30 0.92
N ARG A 58 -7.15 -8.50 1.31
CA ARG A 58 -8.44 -9.05 0.89
C ARG A 58 -9.64 -8.48 1.62
N ARG A 59 -9.40 -7.67 2.64
CA ARG A 59 -10.52 -7.11 3.36
C ARG A 59 -11.33 -6.18 2.48
N ARG A 60 -12.63 -6.18 2.71
CA ARG A 60 -13.53 -5.38 1.91
C ARG A 60 -14.14 -4.21 2.66
N ASP A 61 -14.08 -4.22 3.98
CA ASP A 61 -14.72 -3.19 4.78
C ASP A 61 -13.84 -2.85 5.98
N PRO A 62 -13.04 -1.83 5.89
CA PRO A 62 -12.84 -0.98 4.71
C PRO A 62 -11.89 -1.64 3.72
N ARG A 63 -12.09 -1.30 2.46
CA ARG A 63 -11.25 -1.82 1.40
C ARG A 63 -9.91 -1.09 1.37
N PRO A 64 -8.79 -1.81 1.28
CA PRO A 64 -7.50 -1.14 1.19
C PRO A 64 -7.35 -0.34 -0.09
N ALA A 65 -6.69 0.80 0.00
CA ALA A 65 -6.43 1.65 -1.15
C ALA A 65 -5.15 1.26 -1.87
N LEU A 66 -4.24 0.59 -1.16
CA LEU A 66 -2.92 0.30 -1.72
C LEU A 66 -2.24 -0.74 -0.85
N GLY A 67 -1.43 -1.58 -1.48
CA GLY A 67 -0.51 -2.45 -0.76
C GLY A 67 0.91 -2.04 -1.07
N ILE A 68 1.76 -2.01 -0.06
CA ILE A 68 3.17 -1.69 -0.21
C ILE A 68 3.97 -2.89 0.27
N VAL A 69 4.91 -3.36 -0.54
CA VAL A 69 5.69 -4.55 -0.23
C VAL A 69 7.16 -4.20 -0.14
N ASP A 70 7.73 -4.41 1.03
CA ASP A 70 9.16 -4.27 1.25
C ASP A 70 9.81 -5.56 0.76
N MET A 71 10.46 -5.48 -0.38
CA MET A 71 11.05 -6.65 -1.02
C MET A 71 12.45 -6.97 -0.53
N ASN A 72 12.92 -6.28 0.51
CA ASN A 72 14.25 -6.53 1.04
C ASN A 72 14.31 -7.77 1.93
N GLY A 73 13.19 -8.37 2.25
CA GLY A 73 13.11 -9.62 2.98
C GLY A 73 12.43 -10.68 2.15
N PRO A 74 12.25 -11.87 2.71
CA PRO A 74 11.64 -12.97 1.95
C PRO A 74 10.16 -12.70 1.67
N ILE A 75 9.76 -12.99 0.45
CA ILE A 75 8.38 -12.81 0.00
C ILE A 75 7.92 -14.12 -0.63
N ASP A 76 6.71 -14.55 -0.31
CA ASP A 76 6.10 -15.70 -0.97
C ASP A 76 5.40 -15.20 -2.23
N TRP A 77 6.14 -15.19 -3.32
CA TRP A 77 5.63 -14.62 -4.56
C TRP A 77 4.48 -15.42 -5.15
N ASP A 78 4.42 -16.72 -4.87
CA ASP A 78 3.29 -17.51 -5.34
C ASP A 78 2.00 -17.05 -4.69
N THR A 79 2.05 -16.73 -3.41
CA THR A 79 0.87 -16.22 -2.70
C THR A 79 0.49 -14.86 -3.23
N ILE A 80 1.47 -14.00 -3.51
CA ILE A 80 1.19 -12.69 -4.09
C ILE A 80 0.57 -12.84 -5.48
N ALA A 81 1.07 -13.79 -6.26
CA ALA A 81 0.51 -14.00 -7.61
C ALA A 81 -0.96 -14.41 -7.56
N LYS A 82 -1.31 -15.24 -6.60
CA LYS A 82 -2.71 -15.61 -6.43
C LYS A 82 -3.56 -14.40 -6.08
N LEU A 83 -3.03 -13.56 -5.21
CA LEU A 83 -3.75 -12.37 -4.80
C LEU A 83 -3.98 -11.43 -5.98
N THR A 84 -2.95 -11.18 -6.77
CA THR A 84 -3.07 -10.23 -7.87
C THR A 84 -3.97 -10.74 -8.99
N SER A 85 -4.22 -12.05 -9.04
CA SER A 85 -5.11 -12.60 -10.04
C SER A 85 -6.59 -12.42 -9.67
N GLU A 86 -6.85 -12.02 -8.43
CA GLU A 86 -8.23 -11.78 -8.00
C GLU A 86 -8.71 -10.43 -8.49
N PRO A 87 -9.99 -10.32 -8.84
CA PRO A 87 -10.51 -9.03 -9.30
C PRO A 87 -10.67 -8.05 -8.14
N ASP A 88 -10.68 -6.76 -8.48
CA ASP A 88 -11.02 -5.70 -7.54
C ASP A 88 -10.03 -5.49 -6.40
N GLY A 89 -8.83 -6.03 -6.53
CA GLY A 89 -7.80 -5.77 -5.53
C GLY A 89 -7.18 -4.40 -5.72
N PRO A 90 -6.54 -3.89 -4.69
CA PRO A 90 -5.85 -2.60 -4.81
C PRO A 90 -4.54 -2.77 -5.57
N PRO A 91 -3.95 -1.67 -6.04
CA PRO A 91 -2.62 -1.76 -6.61
C PRO A 91 -1.60 -2.17 -5.57
N LEU A 92 -0.54 -2.82 -6.00
CA LEU A 92 0.56 -3.24 -5.14
C LEU A 92 1.84 -2.63 -5.64
N VAL A 93 2.53 -1.92 -4.77
CA VAL A 93 3.79 -1.27 -5.10
C VAL A 93 4.89 -1.91 -4.26
N GLY A 94 5.98 -2.31 -4.91
CA GLY A 94 7.09 -2.92 -4.20
C GLY A 94 8.34 -2.08 -4.29
N PHE A 95 9.20 -2.18 -3.29
CA PHE A 95 10.49 -1.52 -3.33
C PHE A 95 11.56 -2.47 -2.82
N GLY A 96 12.75 -2.35 -3.38
CA GLY A 96 13.85 -3.22 -2.98
C GLY A 96 15.13 -2.78 -3.64
N SER A 97 16.18 -3.57 -3.43
CA SER A 97 17.48 -3.28 -3.99
C SER A 97 17.45 -3.34 -5.51
N HIS A 98 18.02 -2.33 -6.16
CA HIS A 98 18.02 -2.29 -7.62
C HIS A 98 18.95 -3.37 -8.22
N VAL A 99 19.80 -3.98 -7.41
CA VAL A 99 20.66 -5.06 -7.91
C VAL A 99 20.01 -6.43 -7.74
N ASP A 100 18.86 -6.51 -7.10
CA ASP A 100 18.18 -7.77 -6.90
C ASP A 100 17.34 -8.08 -8.14
N VAL A 101 18.00 -8.58 -9.18
CA VAL A 101 17.33 -8.84 -10.44
C VAL A 101 16.30 -9.97 -10.31
N GLU A 102 16.64 -11.00 -9.53
CA GLU A 102 15.74 -12.13 -9.36
C GLU A 102 14.48 -11.71 -8.64
N GLY A 103 14.61 -10.93 -7.58
CA GLY A 103 13.45 -10.47 -6.83
C GLY A 103 12.55 -9.59 -7.69
N ARG A 104 13.15 -8.71 -8.47
CA ARG A 104 12.34 -7.85 -9.32
C ARG A 104 11.61 -8.64 -10.39
N ARG A 105 12.26 -9.65 -10.95
CA ARG A 105 11.62 -10.50 -11.93
C ARG A 105 10.47 -11.27 -11.32
N ALA A 106 10.67 -11.82 -10.12
CA ALA A 106 9.63 -12.55 -9.42
C ALA A 106 8.44 -11.65 -9.10
N ALA A 107 8.73 -10.44 -8.65
CA ALA A 107 7.68 -9.49 -8.32
C ALA A 107 6.86 -9.11 -9.54
N LYS A 108 7.54 -8.88 -10.66
CA LYS A 108 6.85 -8.53 -11.89
C LYS A 108 5.98 -9.70 -12.36
N ALA A 109 6.52 -10.91 -12.31
CA ALA A 109 5.77 -12.09 -12.71
C ALA A 109 4.57 -12.31 -11.80
N ALA A 110 4.66 -11.90 -10.54
CA ALA A 110 3.57 -12.05 -9.60
C ALA A 110 2.50 -10.97 -9.75
N GLY A 111 2.65 -10.04 -10.69
CA GLY A 111 1.59 -9.09 -10.97
C GLY A 111 1.66 -7.79 -10.17
N MET A 112 2.82 -7.46 -9.62
CA MET A 112 2.94 -6.18 -8.91
C MET A 112 2.67 -5.02 -9.86
N THR A 113 2.00 -4.01 -9.36
CA THR A 113 1.63 -2.85 -10.17
C THR A 113 2.84 -2.00 -10.50
N ARG A 114 3.73 -1.80 -9.54
CA ARG A 114 4.90 -0.98 -9.73
C ARG A 114 6.01 -1.46 -8.81
N ILE A 115 7.23 -1.48 -9.31
CA ILE A 115 8.40 -1.86 -8.53
C ILE A 115 9.43 -0.76 -8.68
N VAL A 116 9.93 -0.26 -7.55
CA VAL A 116 10.93 0.80 -7.56
C VAL A 116 12.11 0.38 -6.70
N SER A 117 13.21 1.10 -6.83
CA SER A 117 14.36 0.84 -5.98
C SER A 117 14.14 1.43 -4.59
N ASN A 118 14.96 1.00 -3.65
CA ASN A 118 14.91 1.57 -2.30
C ASN A 118 15.07 3.09 -2.33
N GLY A 119 16.01 3.57 -3.13
CA GLY A 119 16.25 5.00 -3.21
C GLY A 119 15.08 5.75 -3.80
N GLU A 120 14.50 5.20 -4.87
CA GLU A 120 13.33 5.84 -5.46
C GLU A 120 12.18 5.91 -4.47
N PHE A 121 11.98 4.83 -3.72
CA PHE A 121 10.90 4.79 -2.75
C PHE A 121 11.11 5.83 -1.66
N HIS A 122 12.32 5.89 -1.13
CA HIS A 122 12.63 6.87 -0.08
C HIS A 122 12.44 8.30 -0.53
N ARG A 123 12.91 8.61 -1.73
CA ARG A 123 12.85 9.99 -2.20
C ARG A 123 11.48 10.41 -2.62
N GLY A 124 10.65 9.49 -3.09
CA GLY A 124 9.36 9.84 -3.64
C GLY A 124 8.19 9.12 -3.00
N MET A 125 8.30 8.76 -1.74
CA MET A 125 7.28 7.94 -1.09
C MET A 125 5.90 8.58 -1.16
N ALA A 126 5.79 9.84 -0.80
CA ALA A 126 4.49 10.51 -0.78
C ALA A 126 3.90 10.60 -2.18
N GLU A 127 4.73 10.92 -3.16
CA GLU A 127 4.26 11.04 -4.53
C GLU A 127 3.81 9.68 -5.07
N LEU A 128 4.57 8.65 -4.76
CA LEU A 128 4.25 7.31 -5.22
C LEU A 128 2.94 6.83 -4.61
N ILE A 129 2.77 7.01 -3.31
CA ILE A 129 1.54 6.61 -2.64
C ILE A 129 0.36 7.39 -3.21
N GLY A 130 0.53 8.70 -3.38
CA GLY A 130 -0.54 9.53 -3.92
C GLY A 130 -0.94 9.13 -5.32
N ARG A 131 0.02 8.65 -6.10
CA ARG A 131 -0.26 8.24 -7.47
C ARG A 131 -1.04 6.94 -7.55
N TYR A 132 -0.71 5.98 -6.69
CA TYR A 132 -1.26 4.64 -6.83
C TYR A 132 -2.40 4.32 -5.87
N ALA A 133 -2.52 5.00 -4.74
CA ALA A 133 -3.58 4.70 -3.80
C ALA A 133 -4.94 5.00 -4.42
N ARG A 134 -5.86 4.06 -4.28
CA ARG A 134 -7.19 4.22 -4.83
C ARG A 134 -8.11 4.89 -3.83
N SER A 135 -9.08 5.61 -4.36
CA SER A 135 -10.10 6.23 -3.54
C SER A 135 -11.13 5.19 -3.10
N ALA A 136 -11.66 5.37 -1.91
CA ALA A 136 -12.72 4.50 -1.41
C ALA A 136 -13.97 4.62 -2.26
N ASP A 137 -14.09 5.69 -2.97
CA ASP A 137 -15.25 5.92 -3.76
C ASP A 137 -15.31 5.11 -4.98
N GLY A 138 -14.56 4.07 -5.09
CA GLY A 138 -14.70 3.26 -6.25
C GLY A 138 -13.71 3.57 -7.32
N GLY A 139 -12.60 4.07 -6.93
CA GLY A 139 -11.52 4.17 -7.85
C GLY A 139 -11.73 5.16 -8.94
N GLY A 140 -12.28 6.24 -8.62
CA GLY A 140 -12.53 7.17 -9.65
C GLY A 140 -11.33 7.65 -10.38
N HIS A 141 -10.24 7.88 -9.69
CA HIS A 141 -9.12 8.52 -10.34
C HIS A 141 -8.18 7.53 -10.98
N ASP A 142 -7.85 7.75 -12.23
CA ASP A 142 -6.93 6.91 -12.97
C ASP A 142 -5.79 7.78 -13.50
N PRO A 143 -4.63 7.71 -12.89
CA PRO A 143 -3.51 8.55 -13.34
C PRO A 143 -3.09 8.26 -14.76
N GLN A 144 -3.31 7.05 -15.22
CA GLN A 144 -2.97 6.72 -16.59
C GLN A 144 -3.78 7.52 -17.58
N LEU A 145 -5.05 7.67 -17.31
CA LEU A 145 -5.90 8.43 -18.21
C LEU A 145 -5.43 9.88 -18.29
N GLU A 146 -5.06 10.43 -17.17
CA GLU A 146 -4.60 11.80 -17.17
C GLU A 146 -3.35 11.97 -17.98
N ARG A 147 -2.43 11.05 -17.81
CA ARG A 147 -1.19 11.19 -18.53
C ARG A 147 -1.31 10.82 -19.99
N GLY A 148 -2.36 10.16 -20.36
CA GLY A 148 -2.56 9.78 -21.73
C GLY A 148 -2.84 10.93 -22.64
N ARG A 149 -2.95 12.10 -22.13
CA ARG A 149 -3.22 13.26 -22.97
C ARG A 149 -2.01 13.99 -23.40
#